data_d938eb83422ed53a7d12f963b707fd75
#
_entry.id   d938eb83422ed53a7d12f963b707fd75
#
_cell.length_a   1.000
_cell.length_b   1.000
_cell.length_c   1.000
_cell.angle_alpha   90.00
_cell.angle_beta   90.00
_cell.angle_gamma   90.00
#
_symmetry.space_group_name_H-M   'P 1'
#
loop_
_entity.id
_entity.type
_entity.pdbx_description
1 polymer ?
#
loop_
_entity_poly.entity_id
_entity_poly.type
_entity_poly.pdbx_seq_one_letter_code
_entity_poly.pdbx_strand_id
1 'polypeptide(L)'
;MTEVINYADAYQSAVQQAFYDGHLYSADLWNSPSNSMIKFDGAKHIKVPRLTITAGRQDRQRRTITSPAVNYSNDWDSYELTNERYWSTLVDPLDVDETDMVVSIANITRQFNLDSKMPEKDREMFSKLYQQKVKYDGQDGVHTETVDETNVLKLFDEMMSNFDEARIPAQGRILYVTPKMNSILKRADAMNRTVVISDPSAITRTVHSLDEVTINVVPSDLMQTTFDFTVGSKLKSDAKQIEMFLISNGVQIAPEKYSFVGFDQPSASTSGNYLYYEQSYDDVLLLSTKTKGYEVVVGDATGTKDLSDSSKLGKKADPANVKPTEASTVEEIKAYLTAHKIDFSGKTTKNDLLALVK
;
A
#
# COMPACT_ATOMS: atom_id res chain seq x y z
N MET A 1 -22.30 -14.01 -12.99
CA MET A 1 -23.15 -13.13 -12.18
C MET A 1 -23.58 -12.00 -13.09
N THR A 2 -24.87 -11.82 -13.31
CA THR A 2 -25.40 -10.72 -14.12
C THR A 2 -25.25 -9.47 -13.25
N GLU A 3 -24.37 -8.56 -13.61
CA GLU A 3 -24.33 -7.24 -12.98
C GLU A 3 -25.60 -6.50 -13.33
N VAL A 4 -26.30 -6.00 -12.31
CA VAL A 4 -27.53 -5.23 -12.50
C VAL A 4 -27.11 -3.79 -12.74
N ILE A 5 -27.24 -3.34 -13.98
CA ILE A 5 -27.10 -1.92 -14.32
C ILE A 5 -28.35 -1.19 -13.82
N ASN A 6 -28.16 -0.19 -13.00
CA ASN A 6 -29.24 0.56 -12.39
C ASN A 6 -29.59 1.76 -13.26
N TYR A 7 -30.68 1.68 -14.00
CA TYR A 7 -31.17 2.74 -14.88
C TYR A 7 -31.99 3.84 -14.16
N ALA A 8 -32.06 3.77 -12.83
CA ALA A 8 -32.87 4.71 -12.06
C ALA A 8 -32.16 6.05 -11.89
N ASP A 9 -32.81 7.10 -12.36
CA ASP A 9 -32.54 8.52 -12.21
C ASP A 9 -31.47 9.14 -13.11
N ALA A 10 -31.87 9.34 -14.34
CA ALA A 10 -31.16 9.92 -15.47
C ALA A 10 -30.73 11.41 -15.34
N TYR A 11 -30.61 11.98 -14.17
CA TYR A 11 -30.20 13.37 -13.99
C TYR A 11 -28.97 13.61 -13.15
N GLN A 12 -28.19 12.59 -12.81
CA GLN A 12 -26.92 12.78 -12.11
C GLN A 12 -25.76 12.79 -13.09
N SER A 13 -25.32 13.98 -13.47
CA SER A 13 -24.10 14.19 -14.25
C SER A 13 -22.81 13.82 -13.50
N ALA A 14 -22.90 13.42 -12.22
CA ALA A 14 -21.80 13.00 -11.38
C ALA A 14 -22.11 11.66 -10.71
N VAL A 15 -21.23 10.69 -10.89
CA VAL A 15 -21.29 9.41 -10.18
C VAL A 15 -20.94 9.64 -8.71
N GLN A 16 -21.77 9.13 -7.79
CA GLN A 16 -21.45 9.15 -6.38
C GLN A 16 -20.24 8.25 -6.13
N GLN A 17 -19.14 8.85 -5.74
CA GLN A 17 -17.90 8.15 -5.44
C GLN A 17 -17.68 8.05 -3.94
N ALA A 18 -17.05 6.95 -3.51
CA ALA A 18 -16.45 6.90 -2.19
C ALA A 18 -15.36 7.99 -2.06
N PHE A 19 -15.09 8.42 -0.84
CA PHE A 19 -13.97 9.32 -0.58
C PHE A 19 -12.68 8.60 -0.92
N TYR A 20 -12.03 9.06 -1.99
CA TYR A 20 -10.69 8.62 -2.37
C TYR A 20 -9.90 9.83 -2.84
N ASP A 21 -8.71 10.03 -2.30
CA ASP A 21 -7.93 11.24 -2.58
C ASP A 21 -7.17 11.18 -3.91
N GLY A 22 -7.18 10.03 -4.59
CA GLY A 22 -6.51 9.85 -5.87
C GLY A 22 -4.98 10.01 -5.80
N HIS A 23 -4.41 9.88 -4.62
CA HIS A 23 -2.99 10.06 -4.38
C HIS A 23 -2.26 8.72 -4.38
N LEU A 24 -1.13 8.63 -5.09
CA LEU A 24 -0.22 7.50 -5.02
C LEU A 24 0.78 7.77 -3.90
N TYR A 25 0.61 7.14 -2.74
CA TYR A 25 1.43 7.36 -1.56
C TYR A 25 2.87 6.88 -1.73
N SER A 26 3.09 5.88 -2.55
CA SER A 26 4.41 5.32 -2.85
C SER A 26 5.10 5.97 -4.06
N ALA A 27 4.62 7.13 -4.54
CA ALA A 27 5.16 7.78 -5.74
C ALA A 27 6.69 8.01 -5.67
N ASP A 28 7.20 8.44 -4.51
CA ASP A 28 8.63 8.65 -4.30
C ASP A 28 9.43 7.34 -4.42
N LEU A 29 8.84 6.22 -4.02
CA LEU A 29 9.46 4.90 -4.11
C LEU A 29 9.45 4.36 -5.53
N TRP A 30 8.38 4.60 -6.31
CA TRP A 30 8.33 4.26 -7.74
C TRP A 30 9.35 5.05 -8.55
N ASN A 31 9.60 6.30 -8.19
CA ASN A 31 10.57 7.20 -8.84
C ASN A 31 11.99 7.08 -8.25
N SER A 32 12.40 5.89 -7.83
CA SER A 32 13.73 5.66 -7.26
C SER A 32 14.86 6.06 -8.20
N PRO A 33 15.90 6.79 -7.72
CA PRO A 33 17.07 7.11 -8.51
C PRO A 33 17.85 5.87 -8.98
N SER A 34 17.71 4.75 -8.28
CA SER A 34 18.33 3.47 -8.64
C SER A 34 17.71 2.81 -9.88
N ASN A 35 16.54 3.27 -10.34
CA ASN A 35 15.93 2.78 -11.60
C ASN A 35 16.84 2.98 -12.81
N SER A 36 17.74 3.95 -12.78
CA SER A 36 18.71 4.20 -13.87
C SER A 36 19.75 3.09 -14.05
N MET A 37 19.92 2.22 -13.06
CA MET A 37 20.88 1.10 -13.10
C MET A 37 20.31 -0.16 -13.75
N ILE A 38 19.02 -0.18 -14.06
CA ILE A 38 18.34 -1.37 -14.57
C ILE A 38 18.74 -1.65 -16.01
N LYS A 39 19.10 -2.91 -16.29
CA LYS A 39 19.25 -3.43 -17.64
C LYS A 39 18.31 -4.61 -17.83
N PHE A 40 17.39 -4.50 -18.78
CA PHE A 40 16.49 -5.60 -19.12
C PHE A 40 17.24 -6.71 -19.86
N ASP A 41 17.04 -7.95 -19.43
CA ASP A 41 17.62 -9.15 -20.05
C ASP A 41 16.51 -10.16 -20.35
N GLY A 42 16.12 -10.21 -21.62
CA GLY A 42 15.02 -11.06 -22.07
C GLY A 42 13.64 -10.61 -21.60
N ALA A 43 12.71 -11.56 -21.47
CA ALA A 43 11.29 -11.27 -21.18
C ALA A 43 11.02 -10.96 -19.71
N LYS A 44 11.68 -11.66 -18.80
CA LYS A 44 11.31 -11.66 -17.36
C LYS A 44 12.43 -11.23 -16.42
N HIS A 45 13.64 -11.02 -16.93
CA HIS A 45 14.79 -10.74 -16.08
C HIS A 45 15.30 -9.33 -16.26
N ILE A 46 15.77 -8.78 -15.17
CA ILE A 46 16.56 -7.56 -15.14
C ILE A 46 17.91 -7.86 -14.50
N LYS A 47 18.91 -7.12 -14.92
CA LYS A 47 20.26 -7.20 -14.38
C LYS A 47 20.67 -5.85 -13.82
N VAL A 48 21.27 -5.88 -12.64
CA VAL A 48 21.86 -4.71 -11.98
C VAL A 48 23.36 -4.96 -11.83
N PRO A 49 24.22 -4.05 -12.32
CA PRO A 49 25.66 -4.25 -12.24
C PRO A 49 26.16 -4.14 -10.80
N ARG A 50 27.02 -5.07 -10.41
CA ARG A 50 27.72 -5.07 -9.12
C ARG A 50 29.23 -5.08 -9.33
N LEU A 51 29.93 -4.17 -8.68
CA LEU A 51 31.38 -4.12 -8.65
C LEU A 51 31.86 -4.46 -7.24
N THR A 52 32.70 -5.48 -7.14
CA THR A 52 33.29 -5.89 -5.88
C THR A 52 34.80 -5.62 -5.91
N ILE A 53 35.31 -4.99 -4.85
CA ILE A 53 36.75 -4.78 -4.64
C ILE A 53 37.24 -5.81 -3.62
N THR A 54 38.23 -6.61 -4.01
CA THR A 54 38.66 -7.77 -3.22
C THR A 54 39.84 -7.48 -2.29
N ALA A 55 40.55 -6.37 -2.47
CA ALA A 55 41.68 -5.99 -1.63
C ALA A 55 41.62 -4.55 -1.17
N GLY A 56 42.00 -4.32 0.08
CA GLY A 56 42.17 -2.97 0.64
C GLY A 56 43.54 -2.35 0.30
N ARG A 57 43.78 -1.17 0.86
CA ARG A 57 45.09 -0.51 0.77
C ARG A 57 46.13 -1.33 1.53
N GLN A 58 47.34 -1.42 0.95
CA GLN A 58 48.48 -2.08 1.56
C GLN A 58 49.59 -1.08 1.88
N ASP A 59 50.42 -1.39 2.86
CA ASP A 59 51.58 -0.57 3.21
C ASP A 59 52.60 -0.60 2.10
N ARG A 60 53.05 0.57 1.70
CA ARG A 60 54.09 0.70 0.68
C ARG A 60 55.48 0.46 1.28
N GLN A 61 56.21 -0.51 0.74
CA GLN A 61 57.64 -0.62 0.99
C GLN A 61 58.39 0.37 0.10
N ARG A 62 59.29 1.18 0.75
CA ARG A 62 60.12 2.13 0.01
C ARG A 62 61.16 1.36 -0.81
N ARG A 63 61.45 1.86 -2.01
CA ARG A 63 62.46 1.30 -2.93
C ARG A 63 62.11 -0.09 -3.48
N THR A 64 60.84 -0.45 -3.47
CA THR A 64 60.37 -1.73 -4.02
C THR A 64 59.37 -1.43 -5.15
N ILE A 65 59.45 -2.18 -6.24
CA ILE A 65 58.48 -2.16 -7.31
C ILE A 65 57.33 -3.10 -6.90
N THR A 66 56.15 -2.54 -6.75
CA THR A 66 54.95 -3.32 -6.46
C THR A 66 54.29 -3.70 -7.77
N SER A 67 54.11 -4.98 -8.03
CA SER A 67 53.39 -5.46 -9.20
C SER A 67 51.90 -5.13 -9.08
N PRO A 68 51.29 -4.49 -10.07
CA PRO A 68 49.84 -4.27 -10.09
C PRO A 68 49.12 -5.61 -10.18
N ALA A 69 48.09 -5.78 -9.36
CA ALA A 69 47.21 -6.94 -9.37
C ALA A 69 45.79 -6.53 -9.65
N VAL A 70 45.02 -7.42 -10.26
CA VAL A 70 43.57 -7.20 -10.45
C VAL A 70 42.88 -7.44 -9.11
N ASN A 71 42.34 -6.38 -8.50
CA ASN A 71 41.73 -6.41 -7.17
C ASN A 71 40.25 -6.09 -7.23
N TYR A 72 39.61 -6.27 -8.40
CA TYR A 72 38.20 -6.05 -8.59
C TYR A 72 37.57 -7.17 -9.42
N SER A 73 36.30 -7.41 -9.17
CA SER A 73 35.46 -8.24 -10.04
C SER A 73 34.14 -7.53 -10.27
N ASN A 74 33.57 -7.67 -11.44
CA ASN A 74 32.22 -7.23 -11.72
C ASN A 74 31.31 -8.45 -11.91
N ASP A 75 30.08 -8.32 -11.47
CA ASP A 75 29.04 -9.32 -11.61
C ASP A 75 27.71 -8.64 -11.88
N TRP A 76 26.70 -9.41 -12.26
CA TRP A 76 25.36 -8.93 -12.52
C TRP A 76 24.41 -9.63 -11.58
N ASP A 77 23.79 -8.88 -10.68
CA ASP A 77 22.68 -9.40 -9.89
C ASP A 77 21.44 -9.49 -10.78
N SER A 78 20.90 -10.70 -10.92
CA SER A 78 19.73 -10.98 -11.74
C SER A 78 18.49 -11.06 -10.86
N TYR A 79 17.47 -10.32 -11.23
CA TYR A 79 16.15 -10.33 -10.58
C TYR A 79 15.09 -10.74 -11.59
N GLU A 80 14.10 -11.51 -11.14
CA GLU A 80 12.96 -11.91 -11.95
C GLU A 80 11.78 -10.98 -11.70
N LEU A 81 11.16 -10.49 -12.78
CA LEU A 81 9.92 -9.74 -12.72
C LEU A 81 8.74 -10.71 -12.65
N THR A 82 7.84 -10.49 -11.72
CA THR A 82 6.71 -11.38 -11.45
C THR A 82 5.35 -10.75 -11.64
N ASN A 83 5.27 -9.42 -11.80
CA ASN A 83 4.02 -8.70 -11.82
C ASN A 83 3.64 -8.23 -13.23
N GLU A 84 2.94 -9.10 -13.97
CA GLU A 84 2.33 -8.78 -15.26
C GLU A 84 0.81 -8.69 -15.08
N ARG A 85 0.25 -7.50 -15.23
CA ARG A 85 -1.14 -7.19 -14.93
C ARG A 85 -1.86 -6.65 -16.15
N TYR A 86 -3.12 -7.00 -16.30
CA TYR A 86 -4.01 -6.42 -17.29
C TYR A 86 -5.40 -6.14 -16.70
N TRP A 87 -6.08 -5.22 -17.31
CA TRP A 87 -7.49 -4.96 -17.07
C TRP A 87 -8.20 -4.59 -18.37
N SER A 88 -9.42 -5.05 -18.53
CA SER A 88 -10.21 -4.76 -19.72
C SER A 88 -11.69 -4.62 -19.37
N THR A 89 -12.38 -3.78 -20.13
CA THR A 89 -13.84 -3.64 -20.02
C THR A 89 -14.46 -3.45 -21.39
N LEU A 90 -15.69 -3.96 -21.52
CA LEU A 90 -16.56 -3.75 -22.66
C LEU A 90 -17.71 -2.84 -22.24
N VAL A 91 -18.04 -1.85 -23.05
CA VAL A 91 -19.13 -0.91 -22.80
C VAL A 91 -20.05 -0.89 -24.02
N ASP A 92 -21.33 -1.20 -23.82
CA ASP A 92 -22.32 -1.11 -24.88
C ASP A 92 -22.68 0.35 -25.15
N PRO A 93 -22.68 0.83 -26.40
CA PRO A 93 -23.14 2.17 -26.74
C PRO A 93 -24.56 2.48 -26.29
N LEU A 94 -25.45 1.48 -26.23
CA LEU A 94 -26.83 1.66 -25.75
C LEU A 94 -26.87 1.95 -24.25
N ASP A 95 -26.03 1.27 -23.45
CA ASP A 95 -25.91 1.52 -22.00
C ASP A 95 -25.41 2.92 -21.71
N VAL A 96 -24.52 3.45 -22.55
CA VAL A 96 -24.02 4.82 -22.43
C VAL A 96 -25.14 5.82 -22.67
N ASP A 97 -25.98 5.60 -23.67
CA ASP A 97 -27.11 6.47 -24.01
C ASP A 97 -28.22 6.38 -22.94
N GLU A 98 -28.61 5.17 -22.54
CA GLU A 98 -29.65 4.94 -21.53
C GLU A 98 -29.28 5.42 -20.13
N THR A 99 -28.00 5.48 -19.78
CA THR A 99 -27.50 5.98 -18.48
C THR A 99 -27.10 7.44 -18.49
N ASP A 100 -27.41 8.20 -19.54
CA ASP A 100 -27.01 9.60 -19.71
C ASP A 100 -25.50 9.81 -19.48
N MET A 101 -24.65 9.00 -20.14
CA MET A 101 -23.20 9.04 -20.08
C MET A 101 -22.55 8.59 -18.74
N VAL A 102 -23.32 8.15 -17.76
CA VAL A 102 -22.77 7.66 -16.48
C VAL A 102 -21.86 6.46 -16.71
N VAL A 103 -22.28 5.50 -17.55
CA VAL A 103 -21.49 4.29 -17.90
C VAL A 103 -20.58 4.55 -19.10
N SER A 104 -19.98 5.74 -19.18
CA SER A 104 -18.97 6.03 -20.21
C SER A 104 -17.62 5.37 -19.85
N ILE A 105 -16.84 5.00 -20.88
CA ILE A 105 -15.48 4.45 -20.66
C ILE A 105 -14.62 5.38 -19.80
N ALA A 106 -14.73 6.70 -20.01
CA ALA A 106 -13.96 7.67 -19.22
C ALA A 106 -14.30 7.62 -17.72
N ASN A 107 -15.57 7.49 -17.38
CA ASN A 107 -16.01 7.36 -15.99
C ASN A 107 -15.59 6.01 -15.39
N ILE A 108 -15.76 4.93 -16.13
CA ILE A 108 -15.40 3.58 -15.71
C ILE A 108 -13.88 3.46 -15.48
N THR A 109 -13.06 3.94 -16.41
CA THR A 109 -11.59 3.89 -16.27
C THR A 109 -11.09 4.80 -15.16
N ARG A 110 -11.69 5.98 -14.99
CA ARG A 110 -11.40 6.88 -13.87
C ARG A 110 -11.69 6.19 -12.53
N GLN A 111 -12.89 5.60 -12.40
CA GLN A 111 -13.29 4.88 -11.19
C GLN A 111 -12.36 3.69 -10.91
N PHE A 112 -12.04 2.90 -11.93
CA PHE A 112 -11.10 1.79 -11.81
C PHE A 112 -9.71 2.25 -11.33
N ASN A 113 -9.18 3.33 -11.90
CA ASN A 113 -7.89 3.86 -11.49
C ASN A 113 -7.88 4.28 -10.02
N LEU A 114 -8.95 4.94 -9.55
CA LEU A 114 -9.06 5.41 -8.17
C LEU A 114 -9.30 4.28 -7.17
N ASP A 115 -10.21 3.36 -7.49
CA ASP A 115 -10.65 2.34 -6.53
C ASP A 115 -9.76 1.09 -6.51
N SER A 116 -9.08 0.80 -7.62
CA SER A 116 -8.34 -0.46 -7.77
C SER A 116 -6.87 -0.25 -8.09
N LYS A 117 -6.53 0.43 -9.16
CA LYS A 117 -5.16 0.46 -9.69
C LYS A 117 -4.18 1.21 -8.78
N MET A 118 -4.54 2.40 -8.30
CA MET A 118 -3.65 3.17 -7.41
C MET A 118 -3.44 2.48 -6.06
N PRO A 119 -4.51 2.02 -5.35
CA PRO A 119 -4.33 1.24 -4.12
C PRO A 119 -3.54 -0.06 -4.33
N GLU A 120 -3.72 -0.73 -5.46
CA GLU A 120 -2.98 -1.95 -5.79
C GLU A 120 -1.48 -1.67 -5.90
N LYS A 121 -1.08 -0.58 -6.57
CA LYS A 121 0.33 -0.18 -6.69
C LYS A 121 0.97 0.15 -5.34
N ASP A 122 0.26 0.85 -4.46
CA ASP A 122 0.74 1.14 -3.12
C ASP A 122 0.89 -0.14 -2.28
N ARG A 123 -0.10 -1.02 -2.30
CA ARG A 123 -0.08 -2.31 -1.60
C ARG A 123 1.04 -3.21 -2.10
N GLU A 124 1.26 -3.23 -3.40
CA GLU A 124 2.37 -3.97 -4.00
C GLU A 124 3.72 -3.46 -3.52
N MET A 125 3.93 -2.13 -3.58
CA MET A 125 5.17 -1.50 -3.12
C MET A 125 5.48 -1.89 -1.67
N PHE A 126 4.56 -1.63 -0.76
CA PHE A 126 4.82 -1.83 0.67
C PHE A 126 4.96 -3.32 1.05
N SER A 127 4.11 -4.18 0.51
CA SER A 127 4.18 -5.62 0.83
C SER A 127 5.41 -6.30 0.23
N LYS A 128 5.80 -5.96 -1.00
CA LYS A 128 6.98 -6.55 -1.64
C LYS A 128 8.27 -6.10 -0.99
N LEU A 129 8.40 -4.83 -0.59
CA LEU A 129 9.56 -4.35 0.17
C LEU A 129 9.74 -5.14 1.47
N TYR A 130 8.67 -5.33 2.23
CA TYR A 130 8.69 -6.14 3.45
C TYR A 130 9.09 -7.59 3.18
N GLN A 131 8.43 -8.25 2.21
CA GLN A 131 8.69 -9.66 1.91
C GLN A 131 10.14 -9.88 1.44
N GLN A 132 10.68 -8.96 0.66
CA GLN A 132 12.06 -9.05 0.20
C GLN A 132 13.06 -8.75 1.32
N LYS A 133 12.77 -7.82 2.22
CA LYS A 133 13.58 -7.61 3.43
C LYS A 133 13.69 -8.88 4.26
N VAL A 134 12.54 -9.51 4.55
CA VAL A 134 12.53 -10.80 5.28
C VAL A 134 13.25 -11.90 4.51
N LYS A 135 13.14 -11.93 3.19
CA LYS A 135 13.83 -12.91 2.34
C LYS A 135 15.35 -12.77 2.38
N TYR A 136 15.88 -11.55 2.40
CA TYR A 136 17.32 -11.31 2.36
C TYR A 136 17.98 -11.31 3.74
N ASP A 137 17.36 -10.63 4.70
CA ASP A 137 17.96 -10.36 6.02
C ASP A 137 17.25 -11.13 7.17
N GLY A 138 16.20 -11.90 6.88
CA GLY A 138 15.39 -12.57 7.90
C GLY A 138 14.66 -11.55 8.77
N GLN A 139 14.95 -11.52 10.06
CA GLN A 139 14.35 -10.59 11.01
C GLN A 139 15.25 -9.37 11.32
N ASP A 140 16.40 -9.24 10.70
CA ASP A 140 17.29 -8.08 10.90
C ASP A 140 16.66 -6.82 10.34
N GLY A 141 16.47 -5.79 11.17
CA GLY A 141 15.75 -4.56 10.82
C GLY A 141 14.21 -4.71 10.73
N VAL A 142 13.66 -5.81 11.30
CA VAL A 142 12.21 -6.00 11.47
C VAL A 142 11.88 -5.94 12.95
N HIS A 143 11.23 -4.88 13.39
CA HIS A 143 10.83 -4.64 14.76
C HIS A 143 9.38 -5.11 14.96
N THR A 144 9.13 -5.94 15.98
CA THR A 144 7.80 -6.52 16.27
C THR A 144 7.24 -6.09 17.62
N GLU A 145 7.88 -5.14 18.27
CA GLU A 145 7.44 -4.64 19.56
C GLU A 145 6.20 -3.73 19.44
N THR A 146 5.36 -3.75 20.47
CA THR A 146 4.21 -2.85 20.55
C THR A 146 4.69 -1.42 20.75
N VAL A 147 4.28 -0.53 19.86
CA VAL A 147 4.68 0.88 19.89
C VAL A 147 3.63 1.73 20.58
N ASP A 148 4.07 2.53 21.54
CA ASP A 148 3.28 3.49 22.30
C ASP A 148 3.96 4.88 22.38
N GLU A 149 3.35 5.82 23.11
CA GLU A 149 3.85 7.19 23.25
C GLU A 149 5.19 7.29 23.98
N THR A 150 5.58 6.26 24.75
CA THR A 150 6.79 6.26 25.58
C THR A 150 8.00 5.70 24.85
N ASN A 151 7.78 4.77 23.90
CA ASN A 151 8.86 4.06 23.23
C ASN A 151 9.05 4.44 21.75
N VAL A 152 8.07 5.10 21.11
CA VAL A 152 8.10 5.41 19.68
C VAL A 152 9.32 6.21 19.26
N LEU A 153 9.74 7.21 20.03
CA LEU A 153 10.92 8.03 19.72
C LEU A 153 12.21 7.23 19.92
N LYS A 154 12.27 6.41 20.98
CA LYS A 154 13.42 5.54 21.20
C LYS A 154 13.62 4.56 20.05
N LEU A 155 12.52 3.97 19.57
CA LEU A 155 12.56 3.05 18.42
C LEU A 155 12.98 3.77 17.14
N PHE A 156 12.49 4.98 16.91
CA PHE A 156 12.92 5.81 15.78
C PHE A 156 14.42 6.14 15.86
N ASP A 157 14.92 6.55 17.02
CA ASP A 157 16.34 6.82 17.23
C ASP A 157 17.21 5.57 17.02
N GLU A 158 16.71 4.39 17.41
CA GLU A 158 17.38 3.11 17.15
C GLU A 158 17.49 2.83 15.65
N MET A 159 16.40 2.99 14.89
CA MET A 159 16.40 2.82 13.43
C MET A 159 17.35 3.82 12.76
N MET A 160 17.38 5.08 13.22
CA MET A 160 18.31 6.10 12.71
C MET A 160 19.75 5.75 13.01
N SER A 161 20.05 5.27 14.23
CA SER A 161 21.37 4.82 14.62
C SER A 161 21.85 3.63 13.78
N ASN A 162 20.99 2.66 13.49
CA ASN A 162 21.30 1.53 12.63
C ASN A 162 21.64 1.98 11.19
N PHE A 163 20.94 2.99 10.69
CA PHE A 163 21.25 3.57 9.38
C PHE A 163 22.62 4.28 9.38
N ASP A 164 22.96 4.99 10.45
CA ASP A 164 24.24 5.66 10.59
C ASP A 164 25.41 4.65 10.71
N GLU A 165 25.25 3.61 11.50
CA GLU A 165 26.20 2.51 11.60
C GLU A 165 26.39 1.77 10.25
N ALA A 166 25.33 1.64 9.46
CA ALA A 166 25.37 1.11 8.10
C ALA A 166 25.93 2.11 7.07
N ARG A 167 26.33 3.32 7.49
CA ARG A 167 26.86 4.41 6.64
C ARG A 167 25.88 4.84 5.54
N ILE A 168 24.60 4.82 5.83
CA ILE A 168 23.57 5.28 4.90
C ILE A 168 23.46 6.81 4.98
N PRO A 169 23.49 7.54 3.85
CA PRO A 169 23.39 8.99 3.87
C PRO A 169 22.16 9.48 4.64
N ALA A 170 22.32 10.53 5.43
CA ALA A 170 21.19 11.15 6.16
C ALA A 170 20.17 11.77 5.19
N GLN A 171 20.67 12.34 4.10
CA GLN A 171 19.83 12.94 3.08
C GLN A 171 19.06 11.87 2.28
N GLY A 172 17.76 12.08 2.09
CA GLY A 172 16.89 11.18 1.32
C GLY A 172 16.34 10.01 2.13
N ARG A 173 16.36 10.08 3.46
CA ARG A 173 15.63 9.17 4.33
C ARG A 173 14.17 9.58 4.40
N ILE A 174 13.25 8.64 4.27
CA ILE A 174 11.80 8.85 4.30
C ILE A 174 11.19 7.89 5.33
N LEU A 175 10.36 8.43 6.20
CA LEU A 175 9.60 7.65 7.17
C LEU A 175 8.14 7.56 6.73
N TYR A 176 7.67 6.37 6.45
CA TYR A 176 6.27 6.11 6.18
C TYR A 176 5.59 5.64 7.46
N VAL A 177 4.45 6.23 7.78
CA VAL A 177 3.72 5.95 9.02
C VAL A 177 2.23 5.79 8.77
N THR A 178 1.57 4.93 9.56
CA THR A 178 0.11 4.88 9.59
C THR A 178 -0.47 6.09 10.33
N PRO A 179 -1.75 6.47 10.10
CA PRO A 179 -2.40 7.57 10.81
C PRO A 179 -2.41 7.38 12.34
N LYS A 180 -2.53 6.12 12.80
CA LYS A 180 -2.43 5.77 14.22
C LYS A 180 -1.04 6.10 14.76
N MET A 181 0.01 5.66 14.05
CA MET A 181 1.40 5.90 14.44
C MET A 181 1.75 7.39 14.42
N ASN A 182 1.30 8.12 13.39
CA ASN A 182 1.46 9.58 13.33
C ASN A 182 0.80 10.29 14.54
N SER A 183 -0.34 9.78 15.01
CA SER A 183 -0.99 10.31 16.22
C SER A 183 -0.19 10.01 17.50
N ILE A 184 0.45 8.83 17.59
CA ILE A 184 1.34 8.47 18.70
C ILE A 184 2.59 9.37 18.68
N LEU A 185 3.22 9.54 17.52
CA LEU A 185 4.37 10.45 17.36
C LEU A 185 4.06 11.89 17.82
N LYS A 186 2.88 12.41 17.46
CA LYS A 186 2.45 13.76 17.87
C LYS A 186 2.19 13.90 19.37
N ARG A 187 1.92 12.80 20.07
CA ARG A 187 1.65 12.77 21.52
C ARG A 187 2.86 12.39 22.36
N ALA A 188 3.92 11.91 21.73
CA ALA A 188 5.12 11.48 22.44
C ALA A 188 5.66 12.60 23.34
N ASP A 189 5.98 12.26 24.59
CA ASP A 189 6.32 13.22 25.63
C ASP A 189 7.50 14.15 25.31
N ALA A 190 8.50 13.62 24.59
CA ALA A 190 9.66 14.40 24.18
C ALA A 190 9.31 15.50 23.16
N MET A 191 8.34 15.25 22.29
CA MET A 191 7.85 16.22 21.31
C MET A 191 7.07 17.35 21.96
N ASN A 192 6.35 17.08 23.05
CA ASN A 192 5.58 18.08 23.79
C ASN A 192 6.45 19.12 24.50
N ARG A 193 7.73 18.83 24.76
CA ARG A 193 8.68 19.75 25.43
C ARG A 193 9.23 20.83 24.51
N THR A 194 9.12 20.67 23.20
CA THR A 194 9.71 21.60 22.21
C THR A 194 8.69 22.55 21.56
N VAL A 195 7.42 22.52 21.96
CA VAL A 195 6.40 23.43 21.44
C VAL A 195 6.64 24.82 22.01
N VAL A 196 7.34 25.67 21.27
CA VAL A 196 7.39 27.12 21.53
C VAL A 196 6.02 27.69 21.13
N ILE A 197 5.22 28.06 22.11
CA ILE A 197 3.93 28.74 21.91
C ILE A 197 4.26 30.20 21.53
N SER A 198 4.32 30.47 20.24
CA SER A 198 4.49 31.85 19.73
C SER A 198 3.18 32.63 19.67
N ASP A 199 2.04 31.96 19.75
CA ASP A 199 0.71 32.58 19.79
C ASP A 199 -0.24 31.73 20.67
N PRO A 200 -0.78 32.31 21.78
CA PRO A 200 -1.67 31.58 22.68
C PRO A 200 -3.05 31.23 22.09
N SER A 201 -3.39 31.72 20.89
CA SER A 201 -4.69 31.50 20.27
C SER A 201 -4.74 30.37 19.22
N ALA A 202 -3.61 29.82 18.79
CA ALA A 202 -3.58 28.76 17.78
C ALA A 202 -2.50 27.72 18.07
N ILE A 203 -2.88 26.56 18.60
CA ILE A 203 -1.99 25.40 18.72
C ILE A 203 -2.11 24.58 17.44
N THR A 204 -1.23 24.79 16.48
CA THR A 204 -1.14 23.95 15.29
C THR A 204 -0.04 22.92 15.51
N ARG A 205 -0.43 21.63 15.67
CA ARG A 205 0.50 20.51 15.79
C ARG A 205 0.62 19.81 14.44
N THR A 206 1.65 20.14 13.69
CA THR A 206 1.98 19.46 12.44
C THR A 206 3.43 19.01 12.49
N VAL A 207 3.67 17.72 12.47
CA VAL A 207 5.01 17.16 12.37
C VAL A 207 5.19 16.70 10.93
N HIS A 208 5.99 17.44 10.16
CA HIS A 208 6.32 17.11 8.77
C HIS A 208 7.70 16.47 8.63
N SER A 209 8.57 16.63 9.60
CA SER A 209 9.90 16.03 9.62
C SER A 209 10.35 15.78 11.06
N LEU A 210 11.13 14.75 11.23
CA LEU A 210 11.83 14.40 12.45
C LEU A 210 13.29 14.14 12.05
N ASP A 211 14.25 14.85 12.65
CA ASP A 211 15.69 14.77 12.32
C ASP A 211 15.98 14.85 10.80
N GLU A 212 15.37 15.83 10.13
CA GLU A 212 15.46 16.03 8.67
C GLU A 212 14.84 14.90 7.82
N VAL A 213 14.22 13.89 8.45
CA VAL A 213 13.50 12.82 7.75
C VAL A 213 12.10 13.29 7.37
N THR A 214 11.73 13.11 6.10
CA THR A 214 10.38 13.41 5.63
C THR A 214 9.39 12.35 6.12
N ILE A 215 8.27 12.78 6.71
CA ILE A 215 7.23 11.88 7.21
C ILE A 215 6.06 11.85 6.22
N ASN A 216 5.79 10.67 5.67
CA ASN A 216 4.65 10.40 4.79
C ASN A 216 3.61 9.56 5.55
N VAL A 217 2.39 10.10 5.66
CA VAL A 217 1.28 9.41 6.32
C VAL A 217 0.47 8.63 5.30
N VAL A 218 0.35 7.32 5.48
CA VAL A 218 -0.29 6.40 4.54
C VAL A 218 -1.44 5.67 5.22
N PRO A 219 -2.61 5.54 4.58
CA PRO A 219 -3.73 4.76 5.11
C PRO A 219 -3.31 3.34 5.53
N SER A 220 -3.83 2.87 6.66
CA SER A 220 -3.40 1.60 7.27
C SER A 220 -3.74 0.38 6.41
N ASP A 221 -4.78 0.45 5.59
CA ASP A 221 -5.19 -0.62 4.69
C ASP A 221 -4.22 -0.85 3.52
N LEU A 222 -3.38 0.14 3.20
CA LEU A 222 -2.35 0.03 2.17
C LEU A 222 -1.04 -0.57 2.72
N MET A 223 -0.76 -0.40 4.01
CA MET A 223 0.49 -0.80 4.67
C MET A 223 0.34 -2.16 5.38
N GLN A 224 0.34 -3.25 4.62
CA GLN A 224 0.23 -4.61 5.15
C GLN A 224 1.37 -5.49 4.64
N THR A 225 1.70 -6.55 5.38
CA THR A 225 2.83 -7.44 5.04
C THR A 225 2.57 -8.33 3.84
N THR A 226 1.30 -8.69 3.59
CA THR A 226 0.94 -9.61 2.51
C THR A 226 -0.44 -9.30 1.92
N PHE A 227 -0.53 -9.39 0.59
CA PHE A 227 -1.79 -9.31 -0.15
C PHE A 227 -1.91 -10.48 -1.13
N ASP A 228 -3.13 -10.77 -1.55
CA ASP A 228 -3.42 -11.64 -2.68
C ASP A 228 -3.70 -10.77 -3.92
N PHE A 229 -2.81 -10.87 -4.89
CA PHE A 229 -2.87 -10.14 -6.16
C PHE A 229 -3.47 -10.96 -7.31
N THR A 230 -4.13 -12.08 -7.02
CA THR A 230 -4.75 -12.92 -8.09
C THR A 230 -5.82 -12.15 -8.86
N VAL A 231 -6.71 -11.47 -8.16
CA VAL A 231 -7.72 -10.57 -8.73
C VAL A 231 -7.82 -9.34 -7.85
N GLY A 232 -7.33 -8.19 -8.35
CA GLY A 232 -7.15 -6.99 -7.55
C GLY A 232 -6.10 -7.18 -6.46
N SER A 233 -6.24 -6.49 -5.34
CA SER A 233 -5.34 -6.59 -4.19
C SER A 233 -6.16 -6.84 -2.92
N LYS A 234 -6.30 -8.11 -2.53
CA LYS A 234 -7.08 -8.51 -1.35
C LYS A 234 -6.17 -8.80 -0.17
N LEU A 235 -6.62 -8.42 1.02
CA LEU A 235 -5.89 -8.70 2.25
C LEU A 235 -5.92 -10.21 2.55
N LYS A 236 -4.75 -10.81 2.82
CA LYS A 236 -4.65 -12.20 3.29
C LYS A 236 -4.94 -12.29 4.78
N SER A 237 -5.41 -13.45 5.22
CA SER A 237 -5.78 -13.70 6.63
C SER A 237 -4.57 -13.70 7.60
N ASP A 238 -3.37 -13.93 7.08
CA ASP A 238 -2.10 -13.93 7.80
C ASP A 238 -1.36 -12.59 7.74
N ALA A 239 -1.95 -11.60 7.07
CA ALA A 239 -1.36 -10.28 6.95
C ALA A 239 -1.27 -9.58 8.31
N LYS A 240 -0.11 -8.97 8.57
CA LYS A 240 0.13 -8.11 9.73
C LYS A 240 0.22 -6.65 9.30
N GLN A 241 -0.14 -5.75 10.21
CA GLN A 241 -0.05 -4.32 9.97
C GLN A 241 1.41 -3.87 9.96
N ILE A 242 1.87 -3.24 8.89
CA ILE A 242 3.08 -2.43 8.91
C ILE A 242 2.69 -1.09 9.54
N GLU A 243 3.24 -0.80 10.71
CA GLU A 243 2.88 0.41 11.45
C GLU A 243 3.69 1.62 11.00
N MET A 244 4.98 1.42 10.80
CA MET A 244 5.89 2.40 10.18
C MET A 244 7.09 1.71 9.55
N PHE A 245 7.74 2.38 8.61
CA PHE A 245 9.04 1.97 8.11
C PHE A 245 9.91 3.16 7.69
N LEU A 246 11.20 3.01 7.90
CA LEU A 246 12.21 3.96 7.48
C LEU A 246 12.94 3.40 6.25
N ILE A 247 13.03 4.19 5.20
CA ILE A 247 13.72 3.81 3.96
C ILE A 247 14.61 4.93 3.46
N SER A 248 15.78 4.56 2.93
CA SER A 248 16.64 5.50 2.23
C SER A 248 16.37 5.48 0.73
N ASN A 249 16.33 6.65 0.11
CA ASN A 249 16.09 6.76 -1.32
C ASN A 249 17.14 6.00 -2.14
N GLY A 250 16.66 5.18 -3.09
CA GLY A 250 17.53 4.36 -3.96
C GLY A 250 17.96 3.01 -3.39
N VAL A 251 17.33 2.54 -2.32
CA VAL A 251 17.48 1.17 -1.80
C VAL A 251 16.70 0.17 -2.63
N GLN A 252 15.57 0.59 -3.17
CA GLN A 252 14.70 -0.18 -4.06
C GLN A 252 14.86 0.25 -5.51
N ILE A 253 14.43 -0.62 -6.41
CA ILE A 253 14.19 -0.35 -7.81
C ILE A 253 12.76 -0.74 -8.16
N ALA A 254 12.14 0.04 -9.04
CA ALA A 254 10.80 -0.18 -9.53
C ALA A 254 10.81 -0.20 -11.07
N PRO A 255 11.24 -1.33 -11.67
CA PRO A 255 11.32 -1.45 -13.12
C PRO A 255 9.93 -1.48 -13.74
N GLU A 256 9.71 -0.62 -14.72
CA GLU A 256 8.58 -0.71 -15.66
C GLU A 256 9.12 -1.14 -17.00
N LYS A 257 8.77 -2.35 -17.42
CA LYS A 257 9.25 -2.92 -18.66
C LYS A 257 8.34 -2.60 -19.84
N TYR A 258 7.05 -2.64 -19.60
CA TYR A 258 6.04 -2.49 -20.62
C TYR A 258 4.77 -1.88 -20.02
N SER A 259 4.20 -0.94 -20.74
CA SER A 259 2.89 -0.37 -20.44
C SER A 259 2.17 -0.15 -21.76
N PHE A 260 0.95 -0.63 -21.85
CA PHE A 260 0.11 -0.49 -23.04
C PHE A 260 -1.31 -0.14 -22.64
N VAL A 261 -1.89 0.82 -23.34
CA VAL A 261 -3.31 1.17 -23.23
C VAL A 261 -3.90 1.17 -24.62
N GLY A 262 -4.93 0.38 -24.83
CA GLY A 262 -5.67 0.28 -26.10
C GLY A 262 -7.14 0.64 -25.93
N PHE A 263 -7.69 1.26 -26.95
CA PHE A 263 -9.11 1.59 -27.04
C PHE A 263 -9.62 1.31 -28.45
N ASP A 264 -10.62 0.44 -28.56
CA ASP A 264 -11.28 0.11 -29.81
C ASP A 264 -12.70 0.64 -29.87
N GLN A 265 -13.03 1.24 -31.01
CA GLN A 265 -14.38 1.68 -31.34
C GLN A 265 -15.29 0.45 -31.63
N PRO A 266 -16.62 0.62 -31.52
CA PRO A 266 -17.57 -0.41 -31.89
C PRO A 266 -17.31 -0.97 -33.28
N SER A 267 -17.13 -2.27 -33.37
CA SER A 267 -16.82 -2.98 -34.61
C SER A 267 -17.37 -4.42 -34.58
N ALA A 268 -17.28 -5.13 -35.67
CA ALA A 268 -17.66 -6.54 -35.72
C ALA A 268 -16.78 -7.41 -34.79
N SER A 269 -15.51 -7.06 -34.59
CA SER A 269 -14.60 -7.76 -33.67
C SER A 269 -14.92 -7.53 -32.20
N THR A 270 -15.48 -6.37 -31.86
CA THR A 270 -15.92 -6.03 -30.49
C THR A 270 -17.41 -6.30 -30.27
N SER A 271 -18.08 -6.96 -31.22
CA SER A 271 -19.53 -7.22 -31.17
C SER A 271 -20.37 -5.97 -30.97
N GLY A 272 -19.95 -4.83 -31.54
CA GLY A 272 -20.63 -3.56 -31.45
C GLY A 272 -20.34 -2.76 -30.17
N ASN A 273 -19.47 -3.22 -29.29
CA ASN A 273 -19.12 -2.55 -28.03
C ASN A 273 -17.84 -1.72 -28.15
N TYR A 274 -17.70 -0.73 -27.28
CA TYR A 274 -16.41 -0.11 -26.99
C TYR A 274 -15.56 -1.08 -26.17
N LEU A 275 -14.31 -1.27 -26.54
CA LEU A 275 -13.35 -2.06 -25.76
C LEU A 275 -12.25 -1.16 -25.23
N TYR A 276 -12.01 -1.23 -23.94
CA TYR A 276 -10.83 -0.69 -23.29
C TYR A 276 -9.98 -1.84 -22.76
N TYR A 277 -8.68 -1.77 -23.01
CA TYR A 277 -7.71 -2.74 -22.54
C TYR A 277 -6.44 -2.01 -22.08
N GLU A 278 -5.96 -2.34 -20.90
CA GLU A 278 -4.65 -1.90 -20.42
C GLU A 278 -3.84 -3.08 -19.91
N GLN A 279 -2.55 -3.00 -20.07
CA GLN A 279 -1.59 -3.98 -19.58
C GLN A 279 -0.36 -3.27 -19.08
N SER A 280 0.16 -3.68 -17.92
CA SER A 280 1.45 -3.23 -17.39
C SER A 280 2.31 -4.43 -16.98
N TYR A 281 3.61 -4.27 -17.13
CA TYR A 281 4.61 -5.20 -16.64
C TYR A 281 5.64 -4.41 -15.86
N ASP A 282 5.41 -4.31 -14.59
CA ASP A 282 6.21 -3.59 -13.59
C ASP A 282 6.45 -4.49 -12.38
N ASP A 283 7.41 -4.14 -11.56
CA ASP A 283 7.68 -4.89 -10.32
C ASP A 283 8.38 -3.99 -9.30
N VAL A 284 8.46 -4.45 -8.07
CA VAL A 284 9.16 -3.79 -6.96
C VAL A 284 10.22 -4.72 -6.43
N LEU A 285 11.47 -4.25 -6.40
CA LEU A 285 12.61 -5.05 -5.99
C LEU A 285 13.51 -4.29 -5.02
N LEU A 286 13.87 -4.93 -3.92
CA LEU A 286 14.84 -4.44 -2.97
C LEU A 286 16.23 -4.88 -3.42
N LEU A 287 17.19 -3.94 -3.49
CA LEU A 287 18.56 -4.28 -3.86
C LEU A 287 19.22 -5.10 -2.74
N SER A 288 19.68 -6.29 -3.08
CA SER A 288 20.30 -7.24 -2.13
C SER A 288 21.53 -6.68 -1.38
N THR A 289 22.21 -5.71 -1.99
CA THR A 289 23.38 -5.04 -1.40
C THR A 289 23.04 -3.84 -0.53
N LYS A 290 21.77 -3.40 -0.53
CA LYS A 290 21.31 -2.19 0.16
C LYS A 290 20.19 -2.46 1.17
N THR A 291 19.97 -3.69 1.53
CA THR A 291 18.85 -4.11 2.42
C THR A 291 18.87 -3.43 3.79
N LYS A 292 20.05 -3.02 4.27
CA LYS A 292 20.20 -2.25 5.51
C LYS A 292 19.58 -0.86 5.47
N GLY A 293 19.27 -0.33 4.29
CA GLY A 293 18.59 0.95 4.11
C GLY A 293 17.07 0.87 4.18
N TYR A 294 16.53 -0.22 4.70
CA TYR A 294 15.11 -0.40 4.95
C TYR A 294 14.92 -1.09 6.31
N GLU A 295 14.24 -0.43 7.22
CA GLU A 295 13.81 -0.98 8.51
C GLU A 295 12.31 -0.78 8.70
N VAL A 296 11.65 -1.75 9.32
CA VAL A 296 10.20 -1.80 9.39
C VAL A 296 9.71 -2.21 10.77
N VAL A 297 8.63 -1.60 11.21
CA VAL A 297 7.91 -1.94 12.44
C VAL A 297 6.59 -2.60 12.07
N VAL A 298 6.40 -3.82 12.54
CA VAL A 298 5.22 -4.64 12.26
C VAL A 298 4.48 -4.90 13.55
N GLY A 299 3.21 -4.48 13.59
CA GLY A 299 2.33 -4.74 14.74
C GLY A 299 1.73 -6.15 14.71
N ASP A 300 1.23 -6.60 15.86
CA ASP A 300 0.56 -7.90 16.00
C ASP A 300 -0.87 -7.93 15.45
N ALA A 301 -1.44 -6.74 15.16
CA ALA A 301 -2.80 -6.64 14.68
C ALA A 301 -2.95 -7.26 13.28
N THR A 302 -3.88 -8.20 13.15
CA THR A 302 -4.40 -8.63 11.85
C THR A 302 -4.95 -7.41 11.11
N GLY A 303 -4.64 -7.32 9.84
CA GLY A 303 -4.86 -6.15 9.02
C GLY A 303 -6.20 -5.44 9.20
N THR A 304 -6.17 -4.14 9.07
CA THR A 304 -7.33 -3.25 9.05
C THR A 304 -8.27 -3.62 7.91
N LYS A 305 -9.56 -3.36 8.10
CA LYS A 305 -10.59 -3.59 7.07
C LYS A 305 -10.14 -3.02 5.72
N ASP A 306 -10.22 -3.85 4.70
CA ASP A 306 -10.06 -3.40 3.32
C ASP A 306 -11.20 -2.44 2.95
N LEU A 307 -10.88 -1.15 2.92
CA LEU A 307 -11.83 -0.08 2.57
C LEU A 307 -11.98 0.09 1.06
N SER A 308 -11.11 -0.55 0.26
CA SER A 308 -11.17 -0.47 -1.21
C SER A 308 -12.22 -1.39 -1.83
N ASP A 309 -12.85 -2.27 -1.06
CA ASP A 309 -13.95 -3.08 -1.56
C ASP A 309 -15.21 -2.21 -1.71
N SER A 310 -15.32 -1.56 -2.86
CA SER A 310 -16.46 -0.70 -3.22
C SER A 310 -17.80 -1.46 -3.14
N SER A 311 -17.78 -2.80 -3.22
CA SER A 311 -18.97 -3.63 -3.04
C SER A 311 -19.57 -3.55 -1.63
N LYS A 312 -18.80 -3.10 -0.66
CA LYS A 312 -19.20 -2.90 0.74
C LYS A 312 -19.57 -1.46 1.08
N LEU A 313 -19.18 -0.51 0.21
CA LEU A 313 -19.51 0.90 0.39
C LEU A 313 -20.99 1.14 0.13
N GLY A 314 -21.62 1.91 1.00
CA GLY A 314 -23.07 2.23 0.88
C GLY A 314 -24.02 1.08 1.21
N LYS A 315 -23.54 -0.13 1.51
CA LYS A 315 -24.42 -1.19 2.03
C LYS A 315 -24.75 -0.90 3.48
N LYS A 316 -26.03 -1.03 3.79
CA LYS A 316 -26.51 -1.04 5.17
C LYS A 316 -25.70 -2.08 5.95
N ALA A 317 -25.21 -1.73 7.13
CA ALA A 317 -24.47 -2.67 7.96
C ALA A 317 -25.26 -3.98 8.10
N ASP A 318 -24.56 -5.12 8.04
CA ASP A 318 -25.19 -6.43 8.14
C ASP A 318 -26.00 -6.51 9.46
N PRO A 319 -27.31 -6.72 9.37
CA PRO A 319 -28.19 -6.78 10.55
C PRO A 319 -27.71 -7.78 11.59
N ALA A 320 -26.98 -8.83 11.18
CA ALA A 320 -26.39 -9.82 12.06
C ALA A 320 -25.32 -9.25 13.01
N ASN A 321 -24.67 -8.17 12.62
CA ASN A 321 -23.54 -7.55 13.35
C ASN A 321 -23.91 -6.23 14.04
N VAL A 322 -25.10 -5.70 13.81
CA VAL A 322 -25.57 -4.45 14.40
C VAL A 322 -26.56 -4.73 15.50
N LYS A 323 -26.28 -4.25 16.72
CA LYS A 323 -27.21 -4.40 17.86
C LYS A 323 -28.55 -3.74 17.49
N PRO A 324 -29.67 -4.51 17.46
CA PRO A 324 -30.98 -3.99 17.10
C PRO A 324 -31.48 -2.93 18.09
N THR A 325 -32.20 -1.96 17.54
CA THR A 325 -32.87 -0.89 18.29
C THR A 325 -34.38 -0.92 18.01
N GLU A 326 -35.13 -0.05 18.67
CA GLU A 326 -36.58 0.10 18.40
C GLU A 326 -36.90 0.47 16.94
N ALA A 327 -35.95 1.03 16.20
CA ALA A 327 -36.10 1.34 14.79
C ALA A 327 -35.88 0.13 13.86
N SER A 328 -35.28 -0.97 14.35
CA SER A 328 -34.96 -2.16 13.56
C SER A 328 -36.21 -2.94 13.16
N THR A 329 -36.18 -3.58 12.01
CA THR A 329 -37.27 -4.49 11.56
C THR A 329 -37.21 -5.83 12.30
N VAL A 330 -38.31 -6.56 12.32
CA VAL A 330 -38.39 -7.90 12.94
C VAL A 330 -37.40 -8.86 12.31
N GLU A 331 -37.16 -8.73 11.01
CA GLU A 331 -36.20 -9.56 10.25
C GLU A 331 -34.77 -9.25 10.65
N GLU A 332 -34.41 -7.98 10.81
CA GLU A 332 -33.08 -7.55 11.28
C GLU A 332 -32.80 -8.04 12.72
N ILE A 333 -33.83 -7.99 13.60
CA ILE A 333 -33.70 -8.49 14.98
C ILE A 333 -33.49 -10.01 14.98
N LYS A 334 -34.23 -10.76 14.18
CA LYS A 334 -34.08 -12.22 14.05
C LYS A 334 -32.71 -12.60 13.48
N ALA A 335 -32.21 -11.86 12.49
CA ALA A 335 -30.87 -12.07 11.93
C ALA A 335 -29.79 -11.89 12.99
N TYR A 336 -29.88 -10.83 13.81
CA TYR A 336 -28.98 -10.62 14.93
C TYR A 336 -29.04 -11.73 15.97
N LEU A 337 -30.23 -12.12 16.42
CA LEU A 337 -30.42 -13.20 17.40
C LEU A 337 -29.87 -14.53 16.90
N THR A 338 -30.08 -14.85 15.63
CA THR A 338 -29.56 -16.07 14.99
C THR A 338 -28.02 -16.07 14.95
N ALA A 339 -27.41 -14.95 14.55
CA ALA A 339 -25.94 -14.81 14.49
C ALA A 339 -25.28 -14.96 15.87
N HIS A 340 -25.95 -14.47 16.90
CA HIS A 340 -25.48 -14.55 18.28
C HIS A 340 -25.94 -15.82 19.02
N LYS A 341 -26.59 -16.78 18.30
CA LYS A 341 -27.08 -18.05 18.84
C LYS A 341 -28.04 -17.89 20.03
N ILE A 342 -28.83 -16.82 20.03
CA ILE A 342 -29.86 -16.55 21.04
C ILE A 342 -31.16 -17.24 20.58
N ASP A 343 -31.70 -18.11 21.40
CA ASP A 343 -32.96 -18.80 21.11
C ASP A 343 -34.15 -17.82 21.26
N PHE A 344 -34.93 -17.69 20.19
CA PHE A 344 -36.14 -16.88 20.14
C PHE A 344 -37.40 -17.69 19.78
N SER A 345 -37.33 -19.01 19.96
CA SER A 345 -38.44 -19.93 19.69
C SER A 345 -39.73 -19.49 20.43
N GLY A 346 -40.82 -19.41 19.68
CA GLY A 346 -42.13 -19.01 20.25
C GLY A 346 -42.32 -17.49 20.43
N LYS A 347 -41.34 -16.63 20.08
CA LYS A 347 -41.49 -15.17 20.13
C LYS A 347 -41.65 -14.61 18.73
N THR A 348 -42.75 -13.91 18.51
CA THR A 348 -43.11 -13.36 17.19
C THR A 348 -43.27 -11.85 17.17
N THR A 349 -43.49 -11.23 18.34
CA THR A 349 -43.67 -9.79 18.41
C THR A 349 -42.31 -9.07 18.47
N LYS A 350 -42.24 -7.88 17.90
CA LYS A 350 -41.01 -7.05 17.87
C LYS A 350 -40.44 -6.80 19.28
N ASN A 351 -41.35 -6.50 20.23
CA ASN A 351 -40.96 -6.18 21.59
C ASN A 351 -40.38 -7.40 22.32
N ASP A 352 -40.95 -8.60 22.10
CA ASP A 352 -40.44 -9.81 22.72
C ASP A 352 -39.08 -10.22 22.17
N LEU A 353 -38.82 -9.95 20.89
CA LEU A 353 -37.55 -10.20 20.25
C LEU A 353 -36.49 -9.19 20.69
N LEU A 354 -36.83 -7.90 20.82
CA LEU A 354 -35.94 -6.87 21.34
C LEU A 354 -35.55 -7.12 22.83
N ALA A 355 -36.44 -7.65 23.61
CA ALA A 355 -36.17 -7.99 24.99
C ALA A 355 -35.08 -9.07 25.16
N LEU A 356 -34.77 -9.86 24.09
CA LEU A 356 -33.70 -10.83 24.06
C LEU A 356 -32.33 -10.25 23.70
N VAL A 357 -32.32 -9.03 23.18
CA VAL A 357 -31.09 -8.33 22.78
C VAL A 357 -30.48 -7.67 24.03
N LYS A 358 -29.49 -8.30 24.62
CA LYS A 358 -28.77 -7.79 25.80
C LYS A 358 -27.67 -6.79 25.41
#